data_4b1230e53e38bfe6c1abda9063f90ad2
#
_entry.id   4b1230e53e38bfe6c1abda9063f90ad2
#
_cell.length_a   1.000
_cell.length_b   1.000
_cell.length_c   1.000
_cell.angle_alpha   90.00
_cell.angle_beta   90.00
_cell.angle_gamma   90.00
#
_symmetry.space_group_name_H-M   'P 1'
#
loop_
_entity.id
_entity.type
_entity.pdbx_description
1 polymer ?
#
loop_
_entity_poly.entity_id
_entity_poly.type
_entity_poly.pdbx_seq_one_letter_code
_entity_poly.pdbx_strand_id
1 'polypeptide(L)'
;MCIYKFRYVDGLDQGKGMYLLFIKPEIITPAGLTARPVLTSYYKSGNFRNRPFNRFNIYTSPDETILCSDSKQSMYCQLLCGLVQRDEVLRVGAVFASAFLRAIKFLEENWREMCSNIRTSHVSDWITDPSCRNAVSLILGKPNSDLADLIEYECGSKSWEGIIKKLWPRTKYIEVIVTGSMAQYIPTLEFYSGGIPLVSTMYASSECYFGINFKPLSKPSDVSYTLLPNMAYFEFLPVEKNHEEMSEEIQCNGVSDQNCIQEEDKREGMQTVDLVDVKLGHYYELVVTTSTGIFFFFLQI
;
A
#
# COMPACT_ATOMS: atom_id res chain seq x y z
N MET A 1 -7.59 12.79 -4.40
CA MET A 1 -7.03 12.06 -3.26
C MET A 1 -5.77 12.69 -2.67
N CYS A 2 -4.83 13.23 -3.44
CA CYS A 2 -3.60 13.82 -2.88
C CYS A 2 -3.82 15.08 -2.03
N ILE A 3 -4.78 15.93 -2.36
CA ILE A 3 -4.94 17.28 -1.74
C ILE A 3 -5.26 17.21 -0.24
N TYR A 4 -6.01 16.21 0.22
CA TYR A 4 -6.41 16.15 1.62
C TYR A 4 -5.26 15.78 2.57
N LYS A 5 -4.28 14.97 2.14
CA LYS A 5 -3.12 14.57 2.95
C LYS A 5 -2.31 15.78 3.43
N PHE A 6 -2.24 16.84 2.63
CA PHE A 6 -1.46 18.06 2.89
C PHE A 6 -2.09 18.96 3.94
N ARG A 7 -3.39 18.81 4.16
CA ARG A 7 -4.12 19.56 5.17
C ARG A 7 -3.79 19.12 6.59
N TYR A 8 -3.25 17.89 6.75
CA TYR A 8 -3.02 17.25 8.05
C TYR A 8 -1.55 16.97 8.35
N VAL A 9 -0.66 17.09 7.37
CA VAL A 9 0.78 16.87 7.53
C VAL A 9 1.53 17.95 6.75
N ASP A 10 2.10 18.90 7.46
CA ASP A 10 2.79 20.06 6.85
C ASP A 10 4.07 19.66 6.12
N GLY A 11 4.39 20.42 5.05
CA GLY A 11 5.65 20.33 4.33
C GLY A 11 5.85 19.07 3.49
N LEU A 12 4.79 18.33 3.14
CA LEU A 12 4.87 17.16 2.23
C LEU A 12 5.23 17.55 0.80
N ASP A 13 5.10 18.83 0.45
CA ASP A 13 5.50 19.40 -0.84
C ASP A 13 7.00 19.69 -0.95
N GLN A 14 7.75 19.51 0.14
CA GLN A 14 9.19 19.78 0.22
C GLN A 14 10.06 18.52 0.03
N GLY A 15 9.46 17.42 -0.42
CA GLY A 15 10.19 16.19 -0.64
C GLY A 15 9.38 15.13 -1.38
N LYS A 16 9.81 13.89 -1.27
CA LYS A 16 9.33 12.76 -2.06
C LYS A 16 8.68 11.68 -1.20
N GLY A 17 7.89 10.85 -1.84
CA GLY A 17 7.40 9.59 -1.26
C GLY A 17 8.20 8.41 -1.78
N MET A 18 8.72 7.58 -0.91
CA MET A 18 9.12 6.22 -1.27
C MET A 18 7.89 5.31 -1.13
N TYR A 19 7.04 5.33 -2.14
CA TYR A 19 5.81 4.55 -2.17
C TYR A 19 5.94 3.43 -3.20
N LEU A 20 5.95 2.19 -2.70
CA LEU A 20 6.25 1.02 -3.50
C LEU A 20 5.03 0.58 -4.31
N LEU A 21 5.15 0.66 -5.62
CA LEU A 21 4.11 0.37 -6.58
C LEU A 21 4.58 -0.74 -7.53
N PHE A 22 3.71 -1.70 -7.82
CA PHE A 22 4.06 -2.85 -8.65
C PHE A 22 2.96 -3.17 -9.64
N ILE A 23 3.35 -3.50 -10.86
CA ILE A 23 2.47 -4.23 -11.76
C ILE A 23 2.52 -5.72 -11.45
N LYS A 24 1.42 -6.42 -11.74
CA LYS A 24 1.33 -7.88 -11.64
C LYS A 24 1.17 -8.48 -13.02
N PRO A 25 1.54 -9.76 -13.20
CA PRO A 25 1.33 -10.47 -14.45
C PRO A 25 -0.13 -10.42 -14.90
N GLU A 26 -0.31 -10.38 -16.21
CA GLU A 26 -1.60 -10.49 -16.89
C GLU A 26 -1.84 -11.93 -17.27
N ILE A 27 -3.09 -12.35 -17.26
CA ILE A 27 -3.51 -13.67 -17.71
C ILE A 27 -4.44 -13.54 -18.91
N ILE A 28 -4.36 -14.49 -19.83
CA ILE A 28 -5.33 -14.60 -20.93
C ILE A 28 -6.42 -15.56 -20.48
N THR A 29 -7.65 -15.07 -20.50
CA THR A 29 -8.82 -15.89 -20.18
C THR A 29 -9.07 -16.94 -21.29
N PRO A 30 -9.85 -18.01 -21.04
CA PRO A 30 -10.21 -18.98 -22.07
C PRO A 30 -10.91 -18.36 -23.30
N ALA A 31 -11.59 -17.22 -23.12
CA ALA A 31 -12.22 -16.46 -24.20
C ALA A 31 -11.24 -15.51 -24.96
N GLY A 32 -9.93 -15.58 -24.67
CA GLY A 32 -8.92 -14.74 -25.32
C GLY A 32 -8.83 -13.30 -24.79
N LEU A 33 -9.55 -12.95 -23.72
CA LEU A 33 -9.50 -11.62 -23.12
C LEU A 33 -8.33 -11.50 -22.13
N THR A 34 -7.69 -10.34 -22.09
CA THR A 34 -6.65 -10.06 -21.10
C THR A 34 -7.28 -9.66 -19.76
N ALA A 35 -7.05 -10.46 -18.73
CA ALA A 35 -7.41 -10.14 -17.36
C ALA A 35 -6.17 -9.69 -16.58
N ARG A 36 -6.31 -8.61 -15.81
CA ARG A 36 -5.24 -8.04 -14.99
C ARG A 36 -5.82 -7.32 -13.77
N PRO A 37 -5.05 -7.23 -12.66
CA PRO A 37 -5.47 -6.45 -11.50
C PRO A 37 -5.70 -4.98 -11.85
N VAL A 38 -6.67 -4.35 -11.20
CA VAL A 38 -7.06 -2.95 -11.44
C VAL A 38 -5.88 -1.99 -11.30
N LEU A 39 -5.06 -2.14 -10.27
CA LEU A 39 -3.86 -1.31 -10.09
C LEU A 39 -2.86 -1.47 -11.25
N THR A 40 -2.68 -2.68 -11.77
CA THR A 40 -1.85 -2.91 -12.98
C THR A 40 -2.42 -2.18 -14.19
N SER A 41 -3.76 -2.24 -14.37
CA SER A 41 -4.45 -1.51 -15.43
C SER A 41 -4.23 0.00 -15.30
N TYR A 42 -4.35 0.53 -14.09
CA TYR A 42 -4.14 1.94 -13.80
C TYR A 42 -2.70 2.38 -14.10
N TYR A 43 -1.68 1.68 -13.59
CA TYR A 43 -0.27 2.05 -13.83
C TYR A 43 0.13 1.97 -15.29
N LYS A 44 -0.44 1.06 -16.06
CA LYS A 44 -0.22 0.97 -17.52
C LYS A 44 -1.04 1.97 -18.34
N SER A 45 -2.00 2.65 -17.74
CA SER A 45 -2.90 3.59 -18.42
C SER A 45 -2.21 4.90 -18.81
N GLY A 46 -2.76 5.59 -19.83
CA GLY A 46 -2.36 6.95 -20.19
C GLY A 46 -2.58 7.95 -19.05
N ASN A 47 -3.59 7.74 -18.21
CA ASN A 47 -3.87 8.59 -17.05
C ASN A 47 -2.74 8.57 -16.02
N PHE A 48 -2.11 7.43 -15.80
CA PHE A 48 -0.96 7.33 -14.92
C PHE A 48 0.31 7.89 -15.58
N ARG A 49 0.59 7.50 -16.82
CA ARG A 49 1.81 7.90 -17.54
C ARG A 49 1.85 9.40 -17.84
N ASN A 50 0.71 9.99 -18.18
CA ASN A 50 0.59 11.41 -18.53
C ASN A 50 0.02 12.25 -17.37
N ARG A 51 0.11 11.74 -16.13
CA ARG A 51 -0.40 12.45 -14.96
C ARG A 51 0.27 13.82 -14.82
N PRO A 52 -0.48 14.88 -14.52
CA PRO A 52 0.09 16.20 -14.36
C PRO A 52 1.08 16.21 -13.20
N PHE A 53 2.13 17.01 -13.34
CA PHE A 53 3.08 17.24 -12.26
C PHE A 53 2.33 17.74 -11.01
N ASN A 54 2.57 17.06 -9.91
CA ASN A 54 2.03 17.43 -8.61
C ASN A 54 3.12 17.32 -7.56
N ARG A 55 3.60 18.47 -7.06
CA ARG A 55 4.68 18.58 -6.06
C ARG A 55 4.43 17.76 -4.80
N PHE A 56 3.18 17.47 -4.52
CA PHE A 56 2.80 16.65 -3.38
C PHE A 56 2.78 15.15 -3.67
N ASN A 57 2.97 14.75 -4.89
CA ASN A 57 2.92 13.34 -5.29
C ASN A 57 4.15 12.95 -6.14
N ILE A 58 5.30 13.47 -5.75
CA ILE A 58 6.57 13.08 -6.33
C ILE A 58 7.05 11.81 -5.63
N TYR A 59 7.46 10.81 -6.40
CA TYR A 59 8.04 9.58 -5.89
C TYR A 59 9.54 9.51 -6.10
N THR A 60 10.22 8.74 -5.25
CA THR A 60 11.64 8.40 -5.46
C THR A 60 11.84 7.46 -6.63
N SER A 61 10.83 6.66 -6.93
CA SER A 61 10.85 5.62 -7.96
C SER A 61 10.45 6.20 -9.32
N PRO A 62 11.29 6.09 -10.35
CA PRO A 62 10.90 6.34 -11.74
C PRO A 62 9.80 5.39 -12.19
N ASP A 63 8.96 5.82 -13.14
CA ASP A 63 7.85 5.00 -13.65
C ASP A 63 8.33 3.69 -14.28
N GLU A 64 9.52 3.66 -14.87
CA GLU A 64 10.15 2.48 -15.44
C GLU A 64 10.32 1.37 -14.39
N THR A 65 10.66 1.73 -13.15
CA THR A 65 10.80 0.75 -12.06
C THR A 65 9.46 0.20 -11.59
N ILE A 66 8.40 1.02 -11.63
CA ILE A 66 7.03 0.62 -11.31
C ILE A 66 6.48 -0.33 -12.38
N LEU A 67 6.79 -0.04 -13.66
CA LEU A 67 6.29 -0.77 -14.81
C LEU A 67 7.14 -2.00 -15.18
N CYS A 68 8.23 -2.26 -14.46
CA CYS A 68 9.03 -3.46 -14.65
C CYS A 68 8.20 -4.71 -14.34
N SER A 69 8.18 -5.65 -15.30
CA SER A 69 7.37 -6.89 -15.19
C SER A 69 7.94 -7.89 -14.19
N ASP A 70 9.25 -7.85 -13.94
CA ASP A 70 9.91 -8.63 -12.90
C ASP A 70 9.79 -7.91 -11.56
N SER A 71 8.96 -8.45 -10.69
CA SER A 71 8.68 -7.86 -9.38
C SER A 71 9.91 -7.78 -8.46
N LYS A 72 10.89 -8.68 -8.63
CA LYS A 72 12.13 -8.67 -7.86
C LYS A 72 13.03 -7.51 -8.30
N GLN A 73 13.23 -7.34 -9.61
CA GLN A 73 13.95 -6.20 -10.17
C GLN A 73 13.26 -4.88 -9.83
N SER A 74 11.93 -4.81 -9.98
CA SER A 74 11.13 -3.65 -9.61
C SER A 74 11.35 -3.25 -8.15
N MET A 75 11.23 -4.21 -7.22
CA MET A 75 11.39 -3.96 -5.78
C MET A 75 12.80 -3.49 -5.44
N TYR A 76 13.81 -4.15 -5.97
CA TYR A 76 15.20 -3.77 -5.77
C TYR A 76 15.48 -2.33 -6.23
N CYS A 77 15.04 -2.01 -7.43
CA CYS A 77 15.26 -0.69 -8.03
C CYS A 77 14.52 0.42 -7.28
N GLN A 78 13.27 0.18 -6.86
CA GLN A 78 12.51 1.16 -6.09
C GLN A 78 13.15 1.43 -4.71
N LEU A 79 13.59 0.38 -4.01
CA LEU A 79 14.31 0.51 -2.74
C LEU A 79 15.65 1.23 -2.91
N LEU A 80 16.44 0.86 -3.94
CA LEU A 80 17.71 1.52 -4.23
C LEU A 80 17.50 3.01 -4.52
N CYS A 81 16.52 3.39 -5.33
CA CYS A 81 16.15 4.80 -5.56
C CYS A 81 15.74 5.51 -4.26
N GLY A 82 15.02 4.83 -3.38
CA GLY A 82 14.63 5.36 -2.08
C GLY A 82 15.81 5.57 -1.13
N LEU A 83 16.82 4.70 -1.16
CA LEU A 83 18.06 4.85 -0.37
C LEU A 83 18.92 5.99 -0.88
N VAL A 84 19.11 6.11 -2.19
CA VAL A 84 19.89 7.21 -2.79
C VAL A 84 19.30 8.58 -2.48
N GLN A 85 17.97 8.67 -2.45
CA GLN A 85 17.23 9.91 -2.20
C GLN A 85 16.75 10.04 -0.75
N ARG A 86 17.37 9.34 0.21
CA ARG A 86 16.91 9.21 1.60
C ARG A 86 16.58 10.54 2.28
N ASP A 87 17.34 11.56 2.00
CA ASP A 87 17.20 12.88 2.63
C ASP A 87 16.03 13.70 2.05
N GLU A 88 15.44 13.24 0.95
CA GLU A 88 14.25 13.83 0.36
C GLU A 88 12.97 13.07 0.73
N VAL A 89 13.06 11.90 1.36
CA VAL A 89 11.92 11.04 1.67
C VAL A 89 11.15 11.58 2.87
N LEU A 90 9.90 11.97 2.65
CA LEU A 90 8.98 12.47 3.67
C LEU A 90 7.87 11.49 4.04
N ARG A 91 7.65 10.48 3.23
CA ARG A 91 6.73 9.38 3.49
C ARG A 91 7.22 8.10 2.83
N VAL A 92 6.97 6.99 3.47
CA VAL A 92 7.26 5.65 2.93
C VAL A 92 5.99 4.82 2.97
N GLY A 93 5.91 3.77 2.16
CA GLY A 93 4.78 2.86 2.25
C GLY A 93 4.53 2.02 1.00
N ALA A 94 3.41 1.34 1.03
CA ALA A 94 2.82 0.58 -0.06
C ALA A 94 1.30 0.54 0.13
N VAL A 95 0.56 0.00 -0.84
CA VAL A 95 -0.90 -0.10 -0.71
C VAL A 95 -1.28 -0.91 0.54
N PHE A 96 -0.66 -2.08 0.73
CA PHE A 96 -0.96 -2.97 1.84
C PHE A 96 0.24 -3.12 2.80
N ALA A 97 -0.04 -3.26 4.08
CA ALA A 97 0.95 -3.52 5.13
C ALA A 97 1.86 -4.72 4.81
N SER A 98 1.27 -5.82 4.35
CA SER A 98 2.02 -7.03 3.96
C SER A 98 3.02 -6.80 2.82
N ALA A 99 2.66 -5.96 1.85
CA ALA A 99 3.55 -5.63 0.72
C ALA A 99 4.73 -4.77 1.19
N PHE A 100 4.49 -3.82 2.08
CA PHE A 100 5.55 -2.99 2.65
C PHE A 100 6.51 -3.79 3.53
N LEU A 101 6.00 -4.67 4.39
CA LEU A 101 6.84 -5.56 5.20
C LEU A 101 7.69 -6.50 4.35
N ARG A 102 7.13 -7.04 3.26
CA ARG A 102 7.90 -7.84 2.30
C ARG A 102 9.07 -7.04 1.71
N ALA A 103 8.85 -5.75 1.41
CA ALA A 103 9.91 -4.89 0.90
C ALA A 103 10.99 -4.61 1.96
N ILE A 104 10.62 -4.41 3.23
CA ILE A 104 11.61 -4.25 4.30
C ILE A 104 12.42 -5.53 4.51
N LYS A 105 11.79 -6.70 4.45
CA LYS A 105 12.49 -8.00 4.49
C LYS A 105 13.42 -8.18 3.28
N PHE A 106 12.96 -7.81 2.10
CA PHE A 106 13.79 -7.84 0.91
C PHE A 106 15.00 -6.90 1.01
N LEU A 107 14.83 -5.73 1.61
CA LEU A 107 15.93 -4.82 1.91
C LEU A 107 16.92 -5.46 2.89
N GLU A 108 16.44 -6.13 3.94
CA GLU A 108 17.27 -6.84 4.94
C GLU A 108 18.16 -7.92 4.29
N GLU A 109 17.68 -8.55 3.23
CA GLU A 109 18.43 -9.56 2.49
C GLU A 109 19.44 -8.96 1.48
N ASN A 110 19.14 -7.79 0.91
CA ASN A 110 19.85 -7.26 -0.27
C ASN A 110 20.60 -5.93 -0.01
N TRP A 111 20.57 -5.37 1.19
CA TRP A 111 21.16 -4.06 1.48
C TRP A 111 22.67 -3.97 1.14
N ARG A 112 23.44 -5.07 1.32
CA ARG A 112 24.88 -5.11 1.02
C ARG A 112 25.16 -4.85 -0.46
N GLU A 113 24.37 -5.48 -1.32
CA GLU A 113 24.47 -5.27 -2.75
C GLU A 113 24.03 -3.84 -3.14
N MET A 114 22.97 -3.31 -2.51
CA MET A 114 22.56 -1.92 -2.70
C MET A 114 23.65 -0.93 -2.26
N CYS A 115 24.35 -1.16 -1.16
CA CYS A 115 25.51 -0.37 -0.74
C CYS A 115 26.64 -0.42 -1.79
N SER A 116 26.90 -1.59 -2.36
CA SER A 116 27.87 -1.75 -3.44
C SER A 116 27.49 -0.93 -4.68
N ASN A 117 26.21 -0.98 -5.08
CA ASN A 117 25.72 -0.18 -6.20
C ASN A 117 25.85 1.33 -5.94
N ILE A 118 25.54 1.80 -4.74
CA ILE A 118 25.70 3.22 -4.38
C ILE A 118 27.17 3.63 -4.37
N ARG A 119 28.05 2.78 -3.81
CA ARG A 119 29.48 3.04 -3.70
C ARG A 119 30.18 3.13 -5.05
N THR A 120 29.74 2.29 -5.99
CA THR A 120 30.34 2.21 -7.33
C THR A 120 29.58 2.98 -8.40
N SER A 121 28.38 3.46 -8.12
CA SER A 121 27.42 4.00 -9.10
C SER A 121 27.13 3.01 -10.25
N HIS A 122 27.13 1.72 -9.95
CA HIS A 122 26.86 0.67 -10.93
C HIS A 122 25.67 -0.17 -10.50
N VAL A 123 24.68 -0.28 -11.39
CA VAL A 123 23.51 -1.13 -11.15
C VAL A 123 23.88 -2.60 -11.34
N SER A 124 23.51 -3.46 -10.41
CA SER A 124 23.79 -4.90 -10.45
C SER A 124 23.41 -5.55 -11.77
N ASP A 125 24.23 -6.49 -12.27
CA ASP A 125 24.07 -7.06 -13.61
C ASP A 125 22.82 -7.91 -13.79
N TRP A 126 22.28 -8.45 -12.70
CA TRP A 126 21.02 -9.20 -12.74
C TRP A 126 19.76 -8.31 -12.94
N ILE A 127 19.91 -7.01 -12.86
CA ILE A 127 18.85 -6.07 -13.29
C ILE A 127 18.92 -6.00 -14.82
N THR A 128 18.16 -6.87 -15.48
CA THR A 128 18.21 -7.07 -16.93
C THR A 128 17.22 -6.24 -17.71
N ASP A 129 16.18 -5.68 -17.06
CA ASP A 129 15.24 -4.76 -17.71
C ASP A 129 15.97 -3.46 -18.09
N PRO A 130 16.10 -3.14 -19.40
CA PRO A 130 16.91 -1.99 -19.84
C PRO A 130 16.34 -0.65 -19.39
N SER A 131 15.00 -0.52 -19.36
CA SER A 131 14.33 0.73 -18.98
C SER A 131 14.53 1.00 -17.49
N CYS A 132 14.37 -0.04 -16.68
CA CYS A 132 14.59 0.00 -15.25
C CYS A 132 16.07 0.33 -14.92
N ARG A 133 17.01 -0.39 -15.55
CA ARG A 133 18.46 -0.17 -15.38
C ARG A 133 18.87 1.26 -15.73
N ASN A 134 18.41 1.77 -16.87
CA ASN A 134 18.76 3.12 -17.31
C ASN A 134 18.21 4.18 -16.35
N ALA A 135 16.94 4.06 -15.94
CA ALA A 135 16.32 5.01 -15.01
C ALA A 135 17.02 5.03 -13.64
N VAL A 136 17.38 3.86 -13.11
CA VAL A 136 18.09 3.74 -11.84
C VAL A 136 19.52 4.27 -11.93
N SER A 137 20.22 4.02 -13.05
CA SER A 137 21.59 4.56 -13.29
C SER A 137 21.60 6.09 -13.25
N LEU A 138 20.57 6.75 -13.77
CA LEU A 138 20.42 8.20 -13.69
C LEU A 138 20.25 8.69 -12.24
N ILE A 139 19.52 7.95 -11.41
CA ILE A 139 19.31 8.29 -9.99
C ILE A 139 20.58 8.04 -9.17
N LEU A 140 21.31 6.93 -9.43
CA LEU A 140 22.59 6.65 -8.78
C LEU A 140 23.62 7.76 -9.02
N GLY A 141 23.67 8.29 -10.24
CA GLY A 141 24.49 9.42 -10.61
C GLY A 141 25.99 9.14 -10.46
N LYS A 142 26.64 9.66 -9.41
CA LYS A 142 28.05 9.49 -9.12
C LYS A 142 28.28 8.53 -7.96
N PRO A 143 29.43 7.84 -7.88
CA PRO A 143 29.82 7.07 -6.70
C PRO A 143 29.66 7.85 -5.41
N ASN A 144 29.06 7.22 -4.38
CA ASN A 144 28.82 7.86 -3.09
C ASN A 144 29.15 6.88 -1.95
N SER A 145 30.43 6.88 -1.55
CA SER A 145 30.92 6.01 -0.49
C SER A 145 30.36 6.40 0.88
N ASP A 146 30.21 7.69 1.16
CA ASP A 146 29.71 8.17 2.46
C ASP A 146 28.28 7.69 2.72
N LEU A 147 27.43 7.75 1.69
CA LEU A 147 26.06 7.23 1.77
C LEU A 147 26.05 5.71 1.93
N ALA A 148 26.89 4.99 1.18
CA ALA A 148 26.99 3.54 1.28
C ALA A 148 27.44 3.11 2.68
N ASP A 149 28.45 3.77 3.26
CA ASP A 149 28.98 3.49 4.59
C ASP A 149 27.93 3.78 5.68
N LEU A 150 27.16 4.85 5.52
CA LEU A 150 26.04 5.17 6.42
C LEU A 150 24.97 4.08 6.40
N ILE A 151 24.53 3.63 5.21
CA ILE A 151 23.52 2.58 5.08
C ILE A 151 24.07 1.27 5.65
N GLU A 152 25.34 0.95 5.35
CA GLU A 152 26.01 -0.23 5.88
C GLU A 152 26.08 -0.23 7.40
N TYR A 153 26.35 0.91 8.03
CA TYR A 153 26.34 1.07 9.49
C TYR A 153 24.96 0.80 10.08
N GLU A 154 23.90 1.40 9.52
CA GLU A 154 22.53 1.25 10.02
C GLU A 154 21.99 -0.18 9.80
N CYS A 155 22.18 -0.75 8.61
CA CYS A 155 21.71 -2.09 8.25
C CYS A 155 22.54 -3.22 8.86
N GLY A 156 23.82 -2.98 9.17
CA GLY A 156 24.71 -3.94 9.81
C GLY A 156 24.43 -4.19 11.30
N SER A 157 23.51 -3.44 11.89
CA SER A 157 23.08 -3.62 13.26
C SER A 157 22.43 -5.00 13.48
N LYS A 158 22.62 -5.58 14.70
CA LYS A 158 21.97 -6.85 15.07
C LYS A 158 20.44 -6.78 15.10
N SER A 159 19.89 -5.61 15.33
CA SER A 159 18.44 -5.38 15.37
C SER A 159 18.05 -4.35 14.30
N TRP A 160 16.98 -4.67 13.57
CA TRP A 160 16.36 -3.77 12.62
C TRP A 160 15.24 -2.93 13.24
N GLU A 161 15.17 -2.88 14.55
CA GLU A 161 14.24 -1.99 15.26
C GLU A 161 14.47 -0.54 14.86
N GLY A 162 13.40 0.12 14.44
CA GLY A 162 13.42 1.52 13.99
C GLY A 162 14.18 1.78 12.70
N ILE A 163 14.47 0.76 11.90
CA ILE A 163 15.29 0.89 10.67
C ILE A 163 14.71 1.89 9.68
N ILE A 164 13.38 2.01 9.59
CA ILE A 164 12.74 2.94 8.66
C ILE A 164 13.14 4.39 9.00
N LYS A 165 13.11 4.75 10.27
CA LYS A 165 13.51 6.09 10.72
C LYS A 165 15.00 6.35 10.53
N LYS A 166 15.84 5.33 10.70
CA LYS A 166 17.29 5.42 10.53
C LYS A 166 17.65 5.62 9.06
N LEU A 167 17.04 4.86 8.15
CA LEU A 167 17.32 4.97 6.72
C LEU A 167 16.68 6.22 6.09
N TRP A 168 15.48 6.61 6.52
CA TRP A 168 14.75 7.76 5.98
C TRP A 168 14.36 8.75 7.11
N PRO A 169 15.32 9.54 7.62
CA PRO A 169 15.17 10.29 8.87
C PRO A 169 14.12 11.41 8.80
N ARG A 170 13.78 11.89 7.61
CA ARG A 170 12.76 12.92 7.40
C ARG A 170 11.34 12.37 7.24
N THR A 171 11.18 11.05 7.30
CA THR A 171 9.86 10.41 7.15
C THR A 171 8.89 10.85 8.24
N LYS A 172 7.74 11.35 7.84
CA LYS A 172 6.67 11.84 8.71
C LYS A 172 5.64 10.78 9.05
N TYR A 173 5.39 9.84 8.13
CA TYR A 173 4.47 8.73 8.34
C TYR A 173 4.75 7.55 7.38
N ILE A 174 4.25 6.39 7.76
CA ILE A 174 4.22 5.18 6.93
C ILE A 174 2.80 5.02 6.39
N GLU A 175 2.62 5.09 5.08
CA GLU A 175 1.33 4.98 4.41
C GLU A 175 1.06 3.54 3.98
N VAL A 176 0.18 2.87 4.71
CA VAL A 176 -0.22 1.48 4.44
C VAL A 176 -1.65 1.24 4.91
N ILE A 177 -2.38 0.37 4.25
CA ILE A 177 -3.67 -0.11 4.77
C ILE A 177 -3.37 -1.09 5.90
N VAL A 178 -3.87 -0.77 7.11
CA VAL A 178 -3.70 -1.54 8.35
C VAL A 178 -5.02 -1.94 8.99
N THR A 179 -6.13 -1.83 8.26
CA THR A 179 -7.47 -2.21 8.73
C THR A 179 -7.85 -3.60 8.23
N GLY A 180 -8.87 -4.22 8.83
CA GLY A 180 -9.29 -5.57 8.52
C GLY A 180 -8.16 -6.58 8.74
N SER A 181 -8.01 -7.55 7.86
CA SER A 181 -6.97 -8.59 7.93
C SER A 181 -5.53 -8.06 7.93
N MET A 182 -5.32 -6.79 7.52
CA MET A 182 -4.00 -6.15 7.57
C MET A 182 -3.59 -5.70 8.97
N ALA A 183 -4.50 -5.64 9.93
CA ALA A 183 -4.22 -5.23 11.32
C ALA A 183 -3.20 -6.15 12.02
N GLN A 184 -3.15 -7.42 11.66
CA GLN A 184 -2.16 -8.38 12.18
C GLN A 184 -0.70 -7.97 11.96
N TYR A 185 -0.44 -7.10 10.99
CA TYR A 185 0.91 -6.63 10.67
C TYR A 185 1.34 -5.38 11.45
N ILE A 186 0.44 -4.76 12.24
CA ILE A 186 0.71 -3.54 13.00
C ILE A 186 1.92 -3.72 13.95
N PRO A 187 2.00 -4.76 14.80
CA PRO A 187 3.12 -4.91 15.73
C PRO A 187 4.48 -4.99 15.01
N THR A 188 4.53 -5.69 13.88
CA THR A 188 5.76 -5.80 13.08
C THR A 188 6.14 -4.47 12.42
N LEU A 189 5.15 -3.71 11.95
CA LEU A 189 5.39 -2.38 11.38
C LEU A 189 5.87 -1.40 12.45
N GLU A 190 5.31 -1.44 13.65
CA GLU A 190 5.72 -0.60 14.77
C GLU A 190 7.18 -0.90 15.16
N PHE A 191 7.58 -2.16 15.18
CA PHE A 191 8.98 -2.56 15.40
C PHE A 191 9.93 -1.89 14.41
N TYR A 192 9.62 -1.92 13.10
CA TYR A 192 10.47 -1.31 12.08
C TYR A 192 10.35 0.21 11.99
N SER A 193 9.24 0.80 12.48
CA SER A 193 8.91 2.21 12.28
C SER A 193 9.83 3.18 13.04
N GLY A 194 10.30 2.80 14.24
CA GLY A 194 11.00 3.72 15.13
C GLY A 194 10.11 4.85 15.63
N GLY A 195 8.82 4.58 15.84
CA GLY A 195 7.83 5.53 16.34
C GLY A 195 7.23 6.44 15.25
N ILE A 196 7.52 6.18 13.96
CA ILE A 196 6.84 6.87 12.86
C ILE A 196 5.38 6.36 12.79
N PRO A 197 4.37 7.26 12.73
CA PRO A 197 2.97 6.86 12.73
C PRO A 197 2.59 6.06 11.47
N LEU A 198 1.75 5.03 11.66
CA LEU A 198 1.12 4.27 10.58
C LEU A 198 -0.15 4.99 10.13
N VAL A 199 -0.31 5.18 8.83
CA VAL A 199 -1.42 5.96 8.26
C VAL A 199 -2.17 5.13 7.23
N SER A 200 -3.43 4.81 7.53
CA SER A 200 -4.37 4.20 6.60
C SER A 200 -5.27 5.30 6.02
N THR A 201 -5.04 5.66 4.76
CA THR A 201 -5.62 6.87 4.17
C THR A 201 -6.97 6.65 3.52
N MET A 202 -7.27 5.44 3.08
CA MET A 202 -8.45 5.16 2.26
C MET A 202 -9.07 3.80 2.59
N TYR A 203 -10.36 3.71 2.34
CA TYR A 203 -11.13 2.49 2.27
C TYR A 203 -11.57 2.28 0.82
N ALA A 204 -11.11 1.21 0.20
CA ALA A 204 -11.33 0.98 -1.23
C ALA A 204 -11.23 -0.51 -1.58
N SER A 205 -11.94 -0.89 -2.65
CA SER A 205 -11.77 -2.16 -3.36
C SER A 205 -11.31 -1.93 -4.80
N SER A 206 -11.27 -3.00 -5.59
CA SER A 206 -11.00 -2.91 -7.04
C SER A 206 -12.08 -2.13 -7.80
N GLU A 207 -13.30 -2.09 -7.28
CA GLU A 207 -14.49 -1.56 -7.91
C GLU A 207 -14.71 -0.10 -7.61
N CYS A 208 -14.36 0.36 -6.39
CA CYS A 208 -14.68 1.71 -5.94
C CYS A 208 -13.77 2.18 -4.80
N TYR A 209 -13.61 3.50 -4.71
CA TYR A 209 -13.16 4.16 -3.48
C TYR A 209 -14.38 4.45 -2.60
N PHE A 210 -14.49 3.76 -1.47
CA PHE A 210 -15.63 3.91 -0.56
C PHE A 210 -15.50 5.11 0.35
N GLY A 211 -14.31 5.31 0.94
CA GLY A 211 -14.13 6.34 1.94
C GLY A 211 -12.70 6.85 2.10
N ILE A 212 -12.60 7.95 2.83
CA ILE A 212 -11.35 8.63 3.15
C ILE A 212 -11.24 8.83 4.66
N ASN A 213 -10.06 8.57 5.20
CA ASN A 213 -9.73 8.87 6.59
C ASN A 213 -9.35 10.36 6.74
N PHE A 214 -10.22 11.16 7.35
CA PHE A 214 -9.95 12.59 7.63
C PHE A 214 -9.10 12.83 8.88
N LYS A 215 -8.75 11.78 9.63
CA LYS A 215 -7.85 11.86 10.79
C LYS A 215 -6.66 10.92 10.59
N PRO A 216 -5.82 11.14 9.56
CA PRO A 216 -4.80 10.17 9.14
C PRO A 216 -3.76 9.85 10.21
N LEU A 217 -3.49 10.77 11.15
CA LEU A 217 -2.53 10.57 12.23
C LEU A 217 -3.14 9.97 13.51
N SER A 218 -4.42 9.54 13.48
CA SER A 218 -5.00 8.76 14.58
C SER A 218 -4.33 7.39 14.69
N LYS A 219 -4.45 6.76 15.86
CA LYS A 219 -3.93 5.40 16.06
C LYS A 219 -4.62 4.43 15.08
N PRO A 220 -3.96 3.34 14.68
CA PRO A 220 -4.56 2.32 13.82
C PRO A 220 -5.90 1.77 14.33
N SER A 221 -6.06 1.65 15.66
CA SER A 221 -7.32 1.24 16.31
C SER A 221 -8.47 2.22 16.13
N ASP A 222 -8.17 3.50 15.88
CA ASP A 222 -9.14 4.60 15.86
C ASP A 222 -9.39 5.08 14.42
N VAL A 223 -8.93 4.32 13.44
CA VAL A 223 -9.12 4.65 12.02
C VAL A 223 -10.60 4.61 11.69
N SER A 224 -11.10 5.70 11.11
CA SER A 224 -12.46 5.81 10.60
C SER A 224 -12.45 6.42 9.20
N TYR A 225 -13.41 6.03 8.38
CA TYR A 225 -13.52 6.50 7.01
C TYR A 225 -14.83 7.24 6.79
N THR A 226 -14.74 8.43 6.21
CA THR A 226 -15.93 9.15 5.72
C THR A 226 -16.24 8.64 4.31
N LEU A 227 -17.44 8.11 4.13
CA LEU A 227 -17.89 7.61 2.83
C LEU A 227 -17.96 8.72 1.78
N LEU A 228 -17.77 8.36 0.52
CA LEU A 228 -17.77 9.24 -0.65
C LEU A 228 -19.03 8.99 -1.48
N PRO A 229 -20.16 9.64 -1.18
CA PRO A 229 -21.46 9.32 -1.78
C PRO A 229 -21.54 9.63 -3.28
N ASN A 230 -20.56 10.35 -3.83
CA ASN A 230 -20.45 10.63 -5.27
C ASN A 230 -19.68 9.57 -6.06
N MET A 231 -19.13 8.56 -5.39
CA MET A 231 -18.36 7.49 -6.05
C MET A 231 -19.21 6.28 -6.39
N ALA A 232 -20.23 5.98 -5.57
CA ALA A 232 -21.15 4.87 -5.75
C ALA A 232 -22.40 5.10 -4.93
N TYR A 233 -23.43 4.29 -5.16
CA TYR A 233 -24.59 4.18 -4.27
C TYR A 233 -24.26 3.15 -3.19
N PHE A 234 -24.45 3.54 -1.92
CA PHE A 234 -24.12 2.74 -0.75
C PHE A 234 -25.38 2.30 -0.02
N GLU A 235 -25.50 1.02 0.20
CA GLU A 235 -26.49 0.39 1.05
C GLU A 235 -25.79 -0.40 2.15
N PHE A 236 -26.48 -0.66 3.24
CA PHE A 236 -25.91 -1.28 4.44
C PHE A 236 -26.77 -2.46 4.86
N LEU A 237 -26.18 -3.64 4.87
CA LEU A 237 -26.80 -4.85 5.36
C LEU A 237 -26.53 -4.96 6.87
N PRO A 238 -27.57 -4.90 7.75
CA PRO A 238 -27.36 -5.04 9.19
C PRO A 238 -26.75 -6.41 9.53
N VAL A 239 -25.76 -6.41 10.43
CA VAL A 239 -25.10 -7.64 10.92
C VAL A 239 -25.24 -7.73 12.43
N GLU A 240 -25.75 -8.85 12.91
CA GLU A 240 -25.73 -9.17 14.34
C GLU A 240 -24.40 -9.85 14.66
N LYS A 241 -23.54 -9.19 15.45
CA LYS A 241 -22.34 -9.83 16.00
C LYS A 241 -22.72 -10.73 17.17
N ASN A 242 -22.63 -12.03 16.99
CA ASN A 242 -22.64 -12.98 18.09
C ASN A 242 -21.29 -12.89 18.84
N HIS A 243 -21.33 -12.72 20.14
CA HIS A 243 -20.14 -12.56 21.02
C HIS A 243 -19.15 -13.76 20.97
N GLU A 244 -19.56 -14.89 20.39
CA GLU A 244 -18.74 -16.11 20.28
C GLU A 244 -17.76 -16.05 19.10
N GLU A 245 -18.05 -15.30 18.04
CA GLU A 245 -17.20 -15.23 16.84
C GLU A 245 -15.93 -14.36 17.02
N MET A 246 -15.92 -13.47 18.03
CA MET A 246 -14.74 -12.64 18.33
C MET A 246 -13.52 -13.42 18.80
N SER A 247 -13.68 -14.65 19.28
CA SER A 247 -12.57 -15.51 19.77
C SER A 247 -12.00 -16.45 18.70
N GLU A 248 -12.72 -16.69 17.59
CA GLU A 248 -12.30 -17.64 16.55
C GLU A 248 -11.60 -16.98 15.35
N GLU A 249 -11.81 -15.68 15.07
CA GLU A 249 -11.14 -14.97 13.99
C GLU A 249 -9.59 -14.94 14.11
N ILE A 250 -9.05 -15.31 15.25
CA ILE A 250 -7.59 -15.35 15.51
C ILE A 250 -6.94 -16.68 15.04
N GLN A 251 -7.72 -17.73 14.76
CA GLN A 251 -7.18 -19.09 14.51
C GLN A 251 -7.44 -19.72 13.13
N CYS A 252 -8.20 -19.11 12.24
CA CYS A 252 -8.56 -19.74 10.96
C CYS A 252 -7.61 -19.37 9.82
N ASN A 253 -6.50 -20.11 9.71
CA ASN A 253 -5.81 -20.38 8.45
C ASN A 253 -6.44 -21.63 7.81
N GLY A 254 -7.29 -21.44 6.81
CA GLY A 254 -7.81 -22.52 5.99
C GLY A 254 -9.34 -22.53 5.90
N VAL A 255 -9.87 -21.74 4.98
CA VAL A 255 -11.31 -21.77 4.63
C VAL A 255 -11.56 -23.03 3.81
N SER A 256 -12.39 -23.96 4.31
CA SER A 256 -13.01 -24.99 3.50
C SER A 256 -14.29 -24.43 2.86
N ASP A 257 -14.48 -24.66 1.55
CA ASP A 257 -15.60 -24.17 0.72
C ASP A 257 -17.03 -24.46 1.28
N GLN A 258 -17.15 -25.30 2.29
CA GLN A 258 -18.44 -25.67 2.87
C GLN A 258 -19.05 -24.61 3.81
N ASN A 259 -18.25 -23.71 4.38
CA ASN A 259 -18.79 -22.66 5.27
C ASN A 259 -19.43 -21.50 4.50
N CYS A 260 -18.97 -21.23 3.27
CA CYS A 260 -19.56 -20.16 2.43
C CYS A 260 -21.03 -20.41 2.08
N ILE A 261 -21.42 -21.67 1.84
CA ILE A 261 -22.78 -22.02 1.41
C ILE A 261 -23.81 -21.86 2.56
N GLN A 262 -23.40 -22.09 3.82
CA GLN A 262 -24.31 -21.95 4.97
C GLN A 262 -24.54 -20.49 5.38
N GLU A 263 -23.63 -19.57 5.04
CA GLU A 263 -23.81 -18.14 5.29
C GLU A 263 -24.68 -17.47 4.23
N GLU A 264 -24.69 -17.95 2.98
CA GLU A 264 -25.59 -17.45 1.94
C GLU A 264 -27.05 -17.74 2.25
N ASP A 265 -27.40 -18.94 2.75
CA ASP A 265 -28.77 -19.32 3.10
C ASP A 265 -29.39 -18.47 4.27
N LYS A 266 -28.55 -17.92 5.17
CA LYS A 266 -29.00 -17.06 6.27
C LYS A 266 -29.28 -15.60 5.84
N ARG A 267 -28.82 -15.20 4.67
CA ARG A 267 -28.94 -13.83 4.15
C ARG A 267 -30.18 -13.63 3.26
N GLU A 268 -30.85 -14.71 2.84
CA GLU A 268 -32.11 -14.63 2.11
C GLU A 268 -33.20 -13.99 3.01
N GLY A 269 -33.59 -12.75 2.70
CA GLY A 269 -34.64 -11.99 3.41
C GLY A 269 -34.15 -10.82 4.24
N MET A 270 -32.86 -10.60 4.42
CA MET A 270 -32.33 -9.38 5.05
C MET A 270 -32.47 -8.20 4.10
N GLN A 271 -33.09 -7.11 4.59
CA GLN A 271 -33.21 -5.86 3.83
C GLN A 271 -32.02 -4.94 4.12
N THR A 272 -31.45 -4.37 3.08
CA THR A 272 -30.48 -3.29 3.19
C THR A 272 -31.16 -2.03 3.70
N VAL A 273 -30.39 -1.16 4.36
CA VAL A 273 -30.82 0.19 4.75
C VAL A 273 -30.00 1.23 4.01
N ASP A 274 -30.62 2.37 3.74
CA ASP A 274 -29.95 3.49 3.09
C ASP A 274 -28.95 4.17 4.04
N LEU A 275 -27.97 4.89 3.47
CA LEU A 275 -26.93 5.61 4.22
C LEU A 275 -27.53 6.56 5.28
N VAL A 276 -28.70 7.15 4.99
CA VAL A 276 -29.38 8.10 5.91
C VAL A 276 -30.09 7.41 7.08
N ASP A 277 -30.33 6.10 6.98
CA ASP A 277 -31.04 5.30 7.98
C ASP A 277 -30.08 4.46 8.85
N VAL A 278 -28.76 4.55 8.61
CA VAL A 278 -27.73 3.87 9.40
C VAL A 278 -27.71 4.40 10.83
N LYS A 279 -27.69 3.50 11.80
CA LYS A 279 -27.69 3.83 13.23
C LYS A 279 -26.29 3.70 13.83
N LEU A 280 -25.90 4.68 14.64
CA LEU A 280 -24.63 4.65 15.37
C LEU A 280 -24.56 3.45 16.33
N GLY A 281 -23.39 2.82 16.40
CA GLY A 281 -23.15 1.69 17.29
C GLY A 281 -23.66 0.34 16.77
N HIS A 282 -24.14 0.28 15.52
CA HIS A 282 -24.54 -0.96 14.86
C HIS A 282 -23.49 -1.36 13.84
N TYR A 283 -23.44 -2.65 13.53
CA TYR A 283 -22.55 -3.23 12.53
C TYR A 283 -23.30 -3.47 11.22
N TYR A 284 -22.59 -3.23 10.12
CA TYR A 284 -23.17 -3.38 8.78
C TYR A 284 -22.14 -3.95 7.83
N GLU A 285 -22.59 -4.74 6.88
CA GLU A 285 -21.84 -5.02 5.66
C GLU A 285 -22.17 -3.97 4.61
N LEU A 286 -21.15 -3.45 3.94
CA LEU A 286 -21.31 -2.44 2.91
C LEU A 286 -21.67 -3.09 1.57
N VAL A 287 -22.80 -2.68 1.00
CA VAL A 287 -23.26 -3.06 -0.34
C VAL A 287 -23.06 -1.87 -1.26
N VAL A 288 -22.43 -2.09 -2.41
CA VAL A 288 -22.02 -1.00 -3.30
C VAL A 288 -22.55 -1.22 -4.71
N THR A 289 -23.24 -0.21 -5.25
CA THR A 289 -23.66 -0.17 -6.65
C THR A 289 -22.87 0.92 -7.39
N THR A 290 -22.05 0.53 -8.36
CA THR A 290 -21.26 1.47 -9.17
C THR A 290 -22.00 1.90 -10.44
N SER A 291 -21.52 2.97 -11.10
CA SER A 291 -22.09 3.48 -12.36
C SER A 291 -21.98 2.49 -13.53
N THR A 292 -21.17 1.46 -13.43
CA THR A 292 -20.94 0.45 -14.48
C THR A 292 -21.86 -0.76 -14.38
N GLY A 293 -22.67 -0.84 -13.34
CA GLY A 293 -23.59 -1.94 -13.10
C GLY A 293 -23.76 -2.24 -11.61
N ILE A 294 -24.61 -3.19 -11.33
CA ILE A 294 -24.87 -3.64 -9.96
C ILE A 294 -23.78 -4.67 -9.61
N PHE A 295 -22.92 -4.30 -8.69
CA PHE A 295 -21.99 -5.22 -8.07
C PHE A 295 -22.25 -5.24 -6.56
N PHE A 296 -22.69 -6.38 -6.06
CA PHE A 296 -22.86 -6.57 -4.63
C PHE A 296 -21.53 -7.03 -4.05
N PHE A 297 -20.92 -6.21 -3.20
CA PHE A 297 -19.75 -6.61 -2.42
C PHE A 297 -20.09 -6.50 -0.94
N PHE A 298 -19.91 -7.60 -0.25
CA PHE A 298 -20.00 -7.64 1.19
C PHE A 298 -18.59 -7.41 1.73
N LEU A 299 -18.33 -6.22 2.22
CA LEU A 299 -17.08 -5.88 2.91
C LEU A 299 -17.41 -5.66 4.37
N GLN A 300 -16.92 -6.54 5.22
CA GLN A 300 -17.05 -6.40 6.66
C GLN A 300 -16.35 -5.11 7.13
N ILE A 301 -17.07 -4.22 7.79
CA ILE A 301 -16.59 -2.96 8.35
C ILE A 301 -16.42 -3.11 9.85
#